data_d5f880b57e55fddd17dcfa36ba83c6f7
#
_entry.id   d5f880b57e55fddd17dcfa36ba83c6f7
#
_cell.length_a   1.000
_cell.length_b   1.000
_cell.length_c   1.000
_cell.angle_alpha   90.00
_cell.angle_beta   90.00
_cell.angle_gamma   90.00
#
_symmetry.space_group_name_H-M   'P 1'
#
loop_
_entity.id
_entity.type
_entity.pdbx_description
1 polymer ?
#
loop_
_entity_poly.entity_id
_entity_poly.type
_entity_poly.pdbx_seq_one_letter_code
_entity_poly.pdbx_strand_id
1 'polypeptide(L)'
;NSLKYLLNESKDQCKNSFNEKKIIHMIIENYQIDEKNYQNLPDNLNCDYLSIDVNFLCLSKNFINNLEDTLKKYQISINQIISARYANNLIQDVDLDLIKKAKLIKNGFNNNEVLLIKKMQKNNGFFEKFFDFFS
;
A
#
# COMPACT_ATOMS: atom_id res chain seq x y z
N ASN A 1 -12.57 10.62 9.22
CA ASN A 1 -11.70 10.35 10.37
C ASN A 1 -11.56 8.87 10.69
N SER A 2 -12.63 8.10 10.56
CA SER A 2 -12.61 6.67 10.88
C SER A 2 -11.62 5.85 10.05
N LEU A 3 -11.57 6.06 8.74
CA LEU A 3 -10.69 5.28 7.86
C LEU A 3 -9.20 5.56 8.14
N LYS A 4 -8.83 6.82 8.29
CA LYS A 4 -7.45 7.18 8.63
C LYS A 4 -7.02 6.59 9.97
N TYR A 5 -7.89 6.67 10.96
CA TYR A 5 -7.65 6.06 12.26
C TYR A 5 -7.43 4.55 12.14
N LEU A 6 -8.32 3.84 11.44
CA LEU A 6 -8.22 2.40 11.20
C LEU A 6 -6.92 2.03 10.48
N LEU A 7 -6.53 2.80 9.46
CA LEU A 7 -5.29 2.55 8.72
C LEU A 7 -4.05 2.75 9.59
N ASN A 8 -4.01 3.81 10.38
CA ASN A 8 -2.90 4.08 11.27
C ASN A 8 -2.80 3.02 12.36
N GLU A 9 -3.92 2.65 12.97
CA GLU A 9 -3.96 1.61 13.99
C GLU A 9 -3.53 0.25 13.43
N SER A 10 -4.04 -0.13 12.27
CA SER A 10 -3.62 -1.37 11.59
C SER A 10 -2.12 -1.40 11.33
N LYS A 11 -1.57 -0.28 10.86
CA LYS A 11 -0.14 -0.14 10.61
C LYS A 11 0.69 -0.27 11.87
N ASP A 12 0.27 0.36 12.95
CA ASP A 12 0.96 0.29 14.24
C ASP A 12 0.88 -1.11 14.84
N GLN A 13 -0.26 -1.77 14.75
CA GLN A 13 -0.41 -3.17 15.16
C GLN A 13 0.53 -4.09 14.38
N CYS A 14 0.63 -3.93 13.07
CA CYS A 14 1.55 -4.71 12.25
C CYS A 14 3.01 -4.48 12.65
N LYS A 15 3.42 -3.23 12.85
CA LYS A 15 4.77 -2.88 13.29
C LYS A 15 5.10 -3.47 14.66
N ASN A 16 4.15 -3.44 15.58
CA ASN A 16 4.35 -3.95 16.94
C ASN A 16 4.40 -5.48 16.96
N SER A 17 3.61 -6.14 16.12
CA SER A 17 3.59 -7.61 16.03
C SER A 17 4.81 -8.17 15.28
N PHE A 18 5.35 -7.39 14.33
CA PHE A 18 6.46 -7.78 13.46
C PHE A 18 7.55 -6.73 13.44
N ASN A 19 8.09 -6.40 14.62
CA ASN A 19 9.08 -5.32 14.78
C ASN A 19 10.41 -5.55 14.03
N GLU A 20 10.71 -6.80 13.66
CA GLU A 20 11.89 -7.17 12.86
C GLU A 20 11.67 -7.02 11.36
N LYS A 21 10.45 -6.67 10.93
CA LYS A 21 10.07 -6.53 9.53
C LYS A 21 9.72 -5.10 9.20
N LYS A 22 10.03 -4.70 7.97
CA LYS A 22 9.61 -3.43 7.38
C LYS A 22 8.44 -3.66 6.45
N ILE A 23 7.38 -2.86 6.59
CA ILE A 23 6.23 -2.87 5.69
C ILE A 23 6.65 -2.23 4.37
N ILE A 24 6.52 -2.96 3.27
CA ILE A 24 6.80 -2.46 1.91
C ILE A 24 5.53 -2.16 1.12
N HIS A 25 4.44 -2.87 1.38
CA HIS A 25 3.11 -2.60 0.82
C HIS A 25 2.04 -2.73 1.89
N MET A 26 1.03 -1.87 1.80
CA MET A 26 -0.17 -1.90 2.63
C MET A 26 -1.38 -1.76 1.71
N ILE A 27 -2.16 -2.82 1.58
CA ILE A 27 -3.23 -2.92 0.59
C ILE A 27 -4.55 -3.18 1.28
N ILE A 28 -5.55 -2.35 1.03
CA ILE A 28 -6.91 -2.62 1.49
C ILE A 28 -7.55 -3.61 0.54
N GLU A 29 -7.89 -4.79 1.02
CA GLU A 29 -8.51 -5.84 0.22
C GLU A 29 -10.02 -5.76 0.22
N ASN A 30 -10.61 -5.26 1.29
CA ASN A 30 -12.04 -5.17 1.44
C ASN A 30 -12.44 -4.01 2.36
N TYR A 31 -13.54 -3.36 2.02
CA TYR A 31 -14.23 -2.39 2.86
C TYR A 31 -15.58 -2.98 3.25
N GLN A 32 -15.84 -3.10 4.52
CA GLN A 32 -17.15 -3.46 5.04
C GLN A 32 -17.86 -2.20 5.56
N ILE A 33 -18.93 -1.82 4.90
CA ILE A 33 -19.67 -0.60 5.17
C ILE A 33 -21.13 -1.01 5.44
N ASP A 34 -21.59 -0.83 6.66
CA ASP A 34 -22.95 -1.18 7.08
C ASP A 34 -23.40 -2.57 6.59
N GLU A 35 -22.63 -3.60 6.92
CA GLU A 35 -22.85 -5.01 6.58
C GLU A 35 -22.66 -5.37 5.09
N LYS A 36 -22.28 -4.43 4.24
CA LYS A 36 -21.97 -4.67 2.82
C LYS A 36 -20.47 -4.64 2.57
N ASN A 37 -20.00 -5.52 1.70
CA ASN A 37 -18.62 -5.62 1.30
C ASN A 37 -18.38 -4.91 -0.03
N TYR A 38 -17.29 -4.14 -0.10
CA TYR A 38 -16.86 -3.41 -1.28
C TYR A 38 -15.38 -3.62 -1.51
N GLN A 39 -14.98 -3.83 -2.76
CA GLN A 39 -13.56 -3.91 -3.14
C GLN A 39 -12.93 -2.53 -3.31
N ASN A 40 -13.73 -1.53 -3.58
CA ASN A 40 -13.28 -0.15 -3.71
C ASN A 40 -14.13 0.76 -2.83
N LEU A 41 -13.52 1.84 -2.34
CA LEU A 41 -14.24 2.82 -1.55
C LEU A 41 -15.35 3.48 -2.38
N PRO A 42 -16.62 3.44 -1.94
CA PRO A 42 -17.71 4.11 -2.63
C PRO A 42 -17.53 5.64 -2.69
N ASP A 43 -18.08 6.27 -3.74
CA ASP A 43 -17.97 7.73 -3.93
C ASP A 43 -18.68 8.53 -2.83
N ASN A 44 -19.84 8.06 -2.41
CA ASN A 44 -20.61 8.69 -1.35
C ASN A 44 -20.62 7.76 -0.13
N LEU A 45 -19.78 8.08 0.85
CA LEU A 45 -19.70 7.31 2.07
C LEU A 45 -20.46 8.02 3.19
N ASN A 46 -21.65 7.51 3.49
CA ASN A 46 -22.38 7.83 4.69
C ASN A 46 -22.73 6.49 5.36
N CYS A 47 -22.07 6.20 6.48
CA CYS A 47 -22.20 4.92 7.15
C CYS A 47 -22.12 5.06 8.66
N ASP A 48 -22.80 4.16 9.36
CA ASP A 48 -22.69 4.05 10.81
C ASP A 48 -21.53 3.15 11.24
N TYR A 49 -21.17 2.17 10.39
CA TYR A 49 -20.12 1.21 10.67
C TYR A 49 -19.19 1.04 9.48
N LEU A 50 -17.89 1.12 9.76
CA LEU A 50 -16.82 0.90 8.79
C LEU A 50 -15.78 -0.07 9.35
N SER A 51 -15.49 -1.12 8.61
CA SER A 51 -14.38 -2.04 8.84
C SER A 51 -13.56 -2.21 7.56
N ILE A 52 -12.29 -2.51 7.69
CA ILE A 52 -11.39 -2.75 6.56
C ILE A 52 -10.55 -4.00 6.79
N ASP A 53 -10.33 -4.74 5.72
CA ASP A 53 -9.35 -5.82 5.69
C ASP A 53 -8.09 -5.32 5.01
N VAL A 54 -6.97 -5.37 5.71
CA VAL A 54 -5.70 -4.83 5.22
C VAL A 54 -4.67 -5.93 5.13
N ASN A 55 -4.04 -6.05 3.97
CA ASN A 55 -2.92 -6.94 3.73
C ASN A 55 -1.60 -6.17 3.77
N PHE A 56 -0.65 -6.66 4.56
CA PHE A 56 0.68 -6.10 4.66
C PHE A 56 1.69 -7.03 4.01
N LEU A 57 2.50 -6.49 3.10
CA LEU A 57 3.67 -7.17 2.59
C LEU A 57 4.90 -6.60 3.28
N CYS A 58 5.68 -7.47 3.89
CA CYS A 58 6.82 -7.08 4.73
C CYS A 58 8.09 -7.78 4.29
N LEU A 59 9.23 -7.14 4.55
CA LEU A 59 10.57 -7.71 4.41
C LEU A 59 11.34 -7.62 5.72
N SER A 60 12.26 -8.55 5.95
CA SER A 60 13.18 -8.49 7.07
C SER A 60 13.99 -7.20 7.05
N LYS A 61 14.04 -6.49 8.17
CA LYS A 61 14.91 -5.31 8.33
C LYS A 61 16.38 -5.64 8.11
N ASN A 62 16.82 -6.81 8.58
CA ASN A 62 18.21 -7.25 8.38
C ASN A 62 18.51 -7.45 6.89
N PHE A 63 17.62 -8.05 6.14
CA PHE A 63 17.77 -8.21 4.70
C PHE A 63 17.90 -6.84 4.00
N ILE A 64 17.03 -5.90 4.33
CA ILE A 64 17.06 -4.55 3.75
C ILE A 64 18.34 -3.82 4.13
N ASN A 65 18.77 -3.87 5.39
CA ASN A 65 19.98 -3.24 5.85
C ASN A 65 21.24 -3.82 5.15
N ASN A 66 21.31 -5.13 5.01
CA ASN A 66 22.42 -5.79 4.29
C ASN A 66 22.44 -5.39 2.81
N LEU A 67 21.29 -5.29 2.18
CA LEU A 67 21.17 -4.83 0.79
C LEU A 67 21.60 -3.36 0.66
N GLU A 68 21.13 -2.49 1.55
CA GLU A 68 21.51 -1.08 1.59
C GLU A 68 23.03 -0.92 1.78
N ASP A 69 23.63 -1.66 2.70
CA ASP A 69 25.08 -1.61 2.96
C ASP A 69 25.88 -2.07 1.73
N THR A 70 25.41 -3.10 1.04
CA THR A 70 26.05 -3.58 -0.19
C THR A 70 25.99 -2.54 -1.31
N LEU A 71 24.80 -1.95 -1.54
CA LEU A 71 24.58 -0.97 -2.59
C LEU A 71 25.29 0.37 -2.30
N LYS A 72 25.42 0.73 -1.04
CA LYS A 72 26.13 1.94 -0.60
C LYS A 72 27.59 1.96 -1.05
N LYS A 73 28.24 0.80 -1.12
CA LYS A 73 29.61 0.66 -1.64
C LYS A 73 29.72 1.15 -3.10
N TYR A 74 28.64 1.09 -3.85
CA TYR A 74 28.55 1.54 -5.24
C TYR A 74 27.85 2.91 -5.37
N GLN A 75 27.67 3.62 -4.26
CA GLN A 75 26.96 4.91 -4.21
C GLN A 75 25.50 4.82 -4.71
N ILE A 76 24.86 3.67 -4.49
CA ILE A 76 23.46 3.43 -4.83
C ILE A 76 22.62 3.46 -3.55
N SER A 77 21.54 4.22 -3.55
CA SER A 77 20.55 4.24 -2.48
C SER A 77 19.23 3.61 -2.91
N ILE A 78 18.54 2.96 -1.97
CA ILE A 78 17.22 2.40 -2.20
C ILE A 78 16.17 3.46 -1.89
N ASN A 79 15.41 3.87 -2.91
CA ASN A 79 14.27 4.78 -2.71
C ASN A 79 12.99 4.03 -2.39
N GLN A 80 12.80 2.86 -2.98
CA GLN A 80 11.57 2.10 -2.87
C GLN A 80 11.80 0.63 -3.18
N ILE A 81 11.06 -0.22 -2.50
CA ILE A 81 11.06 -1.67 -2.72
C ILE A 81 9.66 -2.08 -3.16
N ILE A 82 9.57 -2.81 -4.26
CA ILE A 82 8.31 -3.33 -4.80
C ILE A 82 8.40 -4.84 -4.89
N SER A 83 7.41 -5.53 -4.35
CA SER A 83 7.32 -6.98 -4.42
C SER A 83 7.04 -7.45 -5.86
N ALA A 84 7.93 -8.30 -6.39
CA ALA A 84 7.74 -8.89 -7.72
C ALA A 84 6.48 -9.78 -7.77
N ARG A 85 6.22 -10.55 -6.73
CA ARG A 85 5.01 -11.38 -6.63
C ARG A 85 3.75 -10.52 -6.66
N TYR A 86 3.71 -9.47 -5.88
CA TYR A 86 2.60 -8.53 -5.87
C TYR A 86 2.38 -7.91 -7.25
N ALA A 87 3.45 -7.43 -7.89
CA ALA A 87 3.37 -6.83 -9.22
C ALA A 87 2.83 -7.82 -10.26
N ASN A 88 3.32 -9.05 -10.27
CA ASN A 88 2.89 -10.07 -11.22
C ASN A 88 1.45 -10.55 -10.96
N ASN A 89 1.04 -10.65 -9.70
CA ASN A 89 -0.33 -11.06 -9.36
C ASN A 89 -1.35 -9.97 -9.69
N LEU A 90 -0.98 -8.72 -9.50
CA LEU A 90 -1.88 -7.59 -9.76
C LEU A 90 -2.00 -7.29 -11.25
N ILE A 91 -0.89 -7.33 -11.97
CA ILE A 91 -0.82 -7.01 -13.41
C ILE A 91 -0.46 -8.27 -14.18
N GLN A 92 -1.49 -8.95 -14.69
CA GLN A 92 -1.34 -10.24 -15.35
C GLN A 92 -1.11 -10.10 -16.86
N ASP A 93 -0.78 -8.92 -17.35
CA ASP A 93 -0.45 -8.68 -18.75
C ASP A 93 0.91 -9.30 -19.09
N VAL A 94 0.89 -10.32 -19.97
CA VAL A 94 2.09 -11.06 -20.39
C VAL A 94 3.03 -10.24 -21.27
N ASP A 95 2.53 -9.17 -21.88
CA ASP A 95 3.33 -8.28 -22.74
C ASP A 95 4.13 -7.24 -21.94
N LEU A 96 3.83 -7.10 -20.64
CA LEU A 96 4.57 -6.23 -19.74
C LEU A 96 5.64 -7.01 -18.97
N ASP A 97 6.89 -6.52 -19.03
CA ASP A 97 7.96 -7.05 -18.20
C ASP A 97 7.81 -6.59 -16.73
N LEU A 98 8.55 -7.21 -15.83
CA LEU A 98 8.49 -6.93 -14.41
C LEU A 98 8.83 -5.48 -14.07
N ILE A 99 9.78 -4.88 -14.78
CA ILE A 99 10.19 -3.47 -14.55
C ILE A 99 9.06 -2.52 -14.89
N LYS A 100 8.36 -2.75 -15.99
CA LYS A 100 7.20 -1.94 -16.38
C LYS A 100 6.05 -2.10 -15.38
N LYS A 101 5.79 -3.33 -14.92
CA LYS A 101 4.80 -3.59 -13.86
C LYS A 101 5.13 -2.86 -12.57
N ALA A 102 6.40 -2.89 -12.14
CA ALA A 102 6.86 -2.18 -10.97
C ALA A 102 6.68 -0.66 -11.10
N LYS A 103 6.96 -0.09 -12.27
CA LYS A 103 6.72 1.33 -12.55
C LYS A 103 5.25 1.71 -12.46
N LEU A 104 4.35 0.86 -12.97
CA LEU A 104 2.91 1.08 -12.86
C LEU A 104 2.46 1.08 -11.39
N ILE A 105 2.93 0.14 -10.59
CA ILE A 105 2.62 0.07 -9.17
C ILE A 105 3.16 1.29 -8.42
N LYS A 106 4.40 1.67 -8.69
CA LYS A 106 5.00 2.90 -8.15
C LYS A 106 4.16 4.14 -8.48
N ASN A 107 3.55 4.16 -9.64
CA ASN A 107 2.72 5.27 -10.13
C ASN A 107 1.24 5.18 -9.71
N GLY A 108 0.90 4.30 -8.77
CA GLY A 108 -0.44 4.24 -8.18
C GLY A 108 -1.44 3.40 -8.97
N PHE A 109 -1.00 2.38 -9.68
CA PHE A 109 -1.87 1.48 -10.43
C PHE A 109 -2.95 0.84 -9.53
N ASN A 110 -2.59 0.46 -8.30
CA ASN A 110 -3.54 -0.10 -7.34
C ASN A 110 -4.08 1.01 -6.42
N ASN A 111 -5.33 1.39 -6.62
CA ASN A 111 -6.00 2.41 -5.82
C ASN A 111 -6.16 2.04 -4.33
N ASN A 112 -6.06 0.76 -3.99
CA ASN A 112 -6.15 0.26 -2.62
C ASN A 112 -4.79 0.14 -1.92
N GLU A 113 -3.69 0.42 -2.61
CA GLU A 113 -2.34 0.49 -2.05
C GLU A 113 -2.14 1.83 -1.35
N VAL A 114 -2.17 1.83 -0.02
CA VAL A 114 -2.16 3.08 0.76
C VAL A 114 -0.77 3.54 1.21
N LEU A 115 0.24 2.68 1.12
CA LEU A 115 1.60 3.04 1.50
C LEU A 115 2.30 3.87 0.42
N LEU A 116 2.15 3.50 -0.85
CA LEU A 116 2.80 4.15 -1.99
C LEU A 116 2.10 5.45 -2.41
N ILE A 117 0.79 5.50 -2.28
CA ILE A 117 -0.03 6.64 -2.71
C ILE A 117 0.33 7.94 -1.97
N LYS A 118 0.79 7.86 -0.75
CA LYS A 118 1.23 9.04 0.03
C LYS A 118 2.33 9.87 -0.65
N LYS A 119 3.07 9.29 -1.59
CA LYS A 119 4.15 9.99 -2.30
C LYS A 119 3.69 10.64 -3.60
N MET A 120 2.46 10.41 -4.04
CA MET A 120 1.95 10.85 -5.34
C MET A 120 0.78 11.82 -5.18
N GLN A 121 1.06 13.00 -4.63
CA GLN A 121 0.07 14.07 -4.37
C GLN A 121 -0.65 14.61 -5.62
N LYS A 122 -0.45 14.03 -6.80
CA LYS A 122 -1.00 14.54 -8.07
C LYS A 122 -2.01 13.63 -8.76
N ASN A 123 -2.31 12.44 -8.20
CA ASN A 123 -3.33 11.55 -8.78
C ASN A 123 -4.66 11.75 -8.07
N ASN A 124 -5.57 12.37 -8.80
CA ASN A 124 -6.95 12.66 -8.44
C ASN A 124 -7.77 11.39 -8.40
N GLY A 125 -7.76 10.48 -7.63
CA GLY A 125 -8.58 9.28 -7.57
C GLY A 125 -8.87 8.90 -6.15
N PHE A 126 -8.30 7.78 -5.73
CA PHE A 126 -8.42 7.27 -4.37
C PHE A 126 -7.98 8.31 -3.34
N PHE A 127 -6.94 9.09 -3.66
CA PHE A 127 -6.37 10.07 -2.74
C PHE A 127 -7.32 11.24 -2.46
N GLU A 128 -8.02 11.75 -3.47
CA GLU A 128 -9.06 12.76 -3.28
C GLU A 128 -10.21 12.22 -2.44
N LYS A 129 -10.72 11.04 -2.78
CA LYS A 129 -11.75 10.36 -1.99
C LYS A 129 -11.31 10.13 -0.55
N PHE A 130 -10.04 9.76 -0.37
CA PHE A 130 -9.45 9.52 0.93
C PHE A 130 -9.35 10.81 1.76
N PHE A 131 -9.00 11.95 1.14
CA PHE A 131 -8.97 13.24 1.82
C PHE A 131 -10.34 13.85 2.01
N ASP A 132 -11.22 13.76 1.03
CA ASP A 132 -12.60 14.24 1.15
C ASP A 132 -13.35 13.52 2.26
N PHE A 133 -13.02 12.25 2.47
CA PHE A 133 -13.56 11.47 3.58
C PHE A 133 -13.10 12.00 4.95
N PHE A 134 -11.94 12.65 5.02
CA PHE A 134 -11.35 13.19 6.25
C PHE A 134 -11.58 14.68 6.46
N SER A 135 -12.04 15.35 5.47
CA SER A 135 -12.45 16.75 5.61
C SER A 135 -13.89 16.81 6.10
#